data_0840db320da58f3a3b1eebdc185fe7e9
#
_entry.id   0840db320da58f3a3b1eebdc185fe7e9
#
_cell.length_a   1.000
_cell.length_b   1.000
_cell.length_c   1.000
_cell.angle_alpha   90.00
_cell.angle_beta   90.00
_cell.angle_gamma   90.00
#
_symmetry.space_group_name_H-M   'P 1'
#
loop_
_entity.id
_entity.type
_entity.pdbx_description
1 polymer ?
#
loop_
_entity_poly.entity_id
_entity_poly.type
_entity_poly.pdbx_seq_one_letter_code
_entity_poly.pdbx_strand_id
1 'polypeptide(L)'
;CLVGSEMCIRDRFMDMPVGISVEDMLDKVGGIDGEYGEIIMGGAFTGLPTELDAPTTKTTGAIIVTIPFLDLHGAKVGLLVCACGGGEARMRDIAKKYNAEVVSVTFCKQAIEVKPGAPRKCENPGNCPGQIAKVLEMKRAGAEYLIIGNCSDCSNTVVTCGTLKMGLKVIHQTDHVMRTIHHPLYRHLTISKTVDQDLSEF
;
A
#
# COMPACT_ATOMS: atom_id res chain seq x y z
N CYS A 1 14.05 -6.20 -12.68
CA CYS A 1 12.64 -6.63 -12.58
C CYS A 1 12.51 -7.62 -11.44
N LEU A 2 11.59 -7.35 -10.52
CA LEU A 2 11.30 -8.23 -9.39
C LEU A 2 10.05 -9.01 -9.74
N VAL A 3 10.18 -10.31 -9.91
CA VAL A 3 9.04 -11.22 -10.10
C VAL A 3 9.01 -12.15 -8.88
N GLY A 4 7.96 -12.03 -8.06
CA GLY A 4 7.78 -12.87 -6.88
C GLY A 4 6.64 -13.85 -7.07
N SER A 5 6.86 -15.13 -6.81
CA SER A 5 5.86 -16.11 -6.46
C SER A 5 6.06 -16.55 -5.01
N GLU A 6 5.07 -17.14 -4.38
CA GLU A 6 4.99 -17.40 -2.92
C GLU A 6 6.24 -18.00 -2.25
N MET A 7 7.21 -18.49 -2.99
CA MET A 7 8.41 -19.15 -2.45
C MET A 7 9.74 -18.72 -3.05
N CYS A 8 9.75 -17.87 -4.07
CA CYS A 8 11.01 -17.44 -4.68
C CYS A 8 10.90 -16.01 -5.18
N ILE A 9 11.50 -15.07 -4.46
CA ILE A 9 11.85 -13.80 -5.09
C ILE A 9 12.89 -14.12 -6.17
N ARG A 10 12.50 -13.93 -7.41
CA ARG A 10 13.42 -13.99 -8.54
C ARG A 10 13.70 -12.58 -9.00
N ASP A 11 14.73 -11.98 -8.43
CA ASP A 11 15.22 -10.71 -8.95
C ASP A 11 15.95 -10.98 -10.27
N ARG A 12 15.55 -10.27 -11.31
CA ARG A 12 16.20 -10.29 -12.60
C ARG A 12 16.62 -8.89 -13.00
N PHE A 13 17.88 -8.72 -13.30
CA PHE A 13 18.40 -7.51 -13.91
C PHE A 13 18.49 -7.72 -15.42
N MET A 14 17.90 -6.80 -16.18
CA MET A 14 17.82 -6.95 -17.62
C MET A 14 17.95 -5.59 -18.30
N ASP A 15 18.74 -5.54 -19.35
CA ASP A 15 18.75 -4.44 -20.30
C ASP A 15 17.64 -4.69 -21.33
N MET A 16 16.63 -3.83 -21.32
CA MET A 16 15.48 -3.93 -22.21
C MET A 16 15.26 -2.62 -22.98
N PRO A 17 14.84 -2.72 -24.24
CA PRO A 17 14.51 -1.53 -24.99
C PRO A 17 13.32 -0.80 -24.36
N VAL A 18 13.39 0.52 -24.34
CA VAL A 18 12.27 1.37 -23.93
C VAL A 18 11.11 1.18 -24.90
N GLY A 19 9.89 1.05 -24.37
CA GLY A 19 8.68 0.82 -25.16
C GLY A 19 8.27 -0.65 -25.27
N ILE A 20 9.08 -1.58 -24.74
CA ILE A 20 8.61 -2.98 -24.63
C ILE A 20 7.44 -3.06 -23.66
N SER A 21 6.45 -3.91 -23.92
CA SER A 21 5.34 -4.13 -23.00
C SER A 21 5.79 -4.80 -21.70
N VAL A 22 5.02 -4.63 -20.64
CA VAL A 22 5.25 -5.35 -19.39
C VAL A 22 5.13 -6.86 -19.60
N GLU A 23 4.18 -7.30 -20.41
CA GLU A 23 3.98 -8.71 -20.75
C GLU A 23 5.22 -9.31 -21.41
N ASP A 24 5.70 -8.71 -22.51
CA ASP A 24 6.91 -9.17 -23.20
C ASP A 24 8.14 -9.19 -22.29
N MET A 25 8.21 -8.26 -21.37
CA MET A 25 9.30 -8.18 -20.40
C MET A 25 9.23 -9.32 -19.37
N LEU A 26 8.02 -9.63 -18.89
CA LEU A 26 7.78 -10.73 -17.97
C LEU A 26 8.01 -12.09 -18.65
N ASP A 27 7.56 -12.26 -19.89
CA ASP A 27 7.76 -13.49 -20.66
C ASP A 27 9.24 -13.85 -20.83
N LYS A 28 10.09 -12.85 -21.04
CA LYS A 28 11.53 -13.06 -21.14
C LYS A 28 12.21 -13.57 -19.86
N VAL A 29 11.56 -13.40 -18.71
CA VAL A 29 12.04 -13.91 -17.43
C VAL A 29 11.36 -15.21 -16.98
N GLY A 30 10.46 -15.73 -17.81
CA GLY A 30 9.75 -16.99 -17.57
C GLY A 30 8.27 -16.82 -17.26
N GLY A 31 7.71 -15.63 -17.48
CA GLY A 31 6.30 -15.33 -17.26
C GLY A 31 5.92 -15.15 -15.79
N ILE A 32 4.61 -15.09 -15.56
CA ILE A 32 4.01 -15.08 -14.21
C ILE A 32 3.59 -16.52 -13.90
N ASP A 33 4.04 -17.04 -12.77
CA ASP A 33 3.67 -18.36 -12.28
C ASP A 33 2.64 -18.23 -11.17
N GLY A 34 1.44 -18.80 -11.42
CA GLY A 34 0.34 -18.79 -10.47
C GLY A 34 -0.48 -17.50 -10.40
N GLU A 35 -1.22 -17.36 -9.30
CA GLU A 35 -2.04 -16.18 -9.04
C GLU A 35 -1.19 -15.01 -8.52
N TYR A 36 -1.55 -13.80 -8.92
CA TYR A 36 -0.89 -12.59 -8.47
C TYR A 36 -1.89 -11.51 -8.05
N GLY A 37 -1.43 -10.54 -7.26
CA GLY A 37 -2.27 -9.45 -6.77
C GLY A 37 -2.41 -8.31 -7.77
N GLU A 38 -1.29 -7.69 -8.10
CA GLU A 38 -1.21 -6.62 -9.10
C GLU A 38 0.22 -6.47 -9.61
N ILE A 39 0.38 -5.77 -10.70
CA ILE A 39 1.68 -5.43 -11.27
C ILE A 39 1.97 -3.96 -10.95
N ILE A 40 3.14 -3.71 -10.39
CA ILE A 40 3.61 -2.36 -10.05
C ILE A 40 4.77 -1.98 -10.96
N MET A 41 4.62 -0.87 -11.65
CA MET A 41 5.70 -0.25 -12.43
C MET A 41 6.39 0.83 -11.60
N GLY A 42 7.66 0.64 -11.28
CA GLY A 42 8.46 1.54 -10.45
C GLY A 42 8.93 0.90 -9.16
N GLY A 43 9.33 1.73 -8.21
CA GLY A 43 9.80 1.27 -6.90
C GLY A 43 8.68 0.79 -5.99
N ALA A 44 9.03 -0.03 -5.00
CA ALA A 44 8.06 -0.65 -4.10
C ALA A 44 7.18 0.35 -3.30
N PHE A 45 7.70 1.54 -3.01
CA PHE A 45 6.96 2.59 -2.31
C PHE A 45 6.31 3.63 -3.24
N THR A 46 6.88 3.84 -4.41
CA THR A 46 6.53 4.94 -5.32
C THR A 46 5.97 4.47 -6.65
N GLY A 47 6.03 3.17 -6.91
CA GLY A 47 5.49 2.57 -8.12
C GLY A 47 3.97 2.66 -8.17
N LEU A 48 3.44 2.59 -9.37
CA LEU A 48 2.02 2.66 -9.65
C LEU A 48 1.55 1.33 -10.24
N PRO A 49 0.30 0.92 -9.97
CA PRO A 49 -0.30 -0.21 -10.66
C PRO A 49 -0.26 0.00 -12.17
N THR A 50 0.00 -1.06 -12.88
CA THR A 50 0.07 -1.06 -14.35
C THR A 50 -0.56 -2.32 -14.93
N GLU A 51 -0.89 -2.27 -16.21
CA GLU A 51 -1.43 -3.40 -16.95
C GLU A 51 -0.30 -4.09 -17.75
N LEU A 52 -0.57 -5.30 -18.22
CA LEU A 52 0.39 -6.12 -18.98
C LEU A 52 0.81 -5.49 -20.31
N ASP A 53 -0.12 -4.81 -20.98
CA ASP A 53 0.12 -4.15 -22.27
C ASP A 53 0.83 -2.78 -22.14
N ALA A 54 1.00 -2.29 -20.92
CA ALA A 54 1.63 -0.99 -20.69
C ALA A 54 3.09 -0.99 -21.16
N PRO A 55 3.53 0.04 -21.91
CA PRO A 55 4.91 0.13 -22.36
C PRO A 55 5.84 0.60 -21.26
N THR A 56 7.04 0.06 -21.21
CA THR A 56 8.11 0.58 -20.36
C THR A 56 8.60 1.94 -20.86
N THR A 57 9.01 2.76 -19.93
CA THR A 57 9.52 4.11 -20.20
C THR A 57 10.94 4.29 -19.69
N LYS A 58 11.58 5.41 -19.99
CA LYS A 58 12.91 5.75 -19.47
C LYS A 58 12.98 5.83 -17.95
N THR A 59 11.83 6.04 -17.30
CA THR A 59 11.70 6.12 -15.84
C THR A 59 11.25 4.82 -15.19
N THR A 60 11.04 3.76 -15.98
CA THR A 60 10.68 2.44 -15.45
C THR A 60 11.93 1.79 -14.83
N GLY A 61 12.05 1.91 -13.51
CA GLY A 61 13.18 1.33 -12.78
C GLY A 61 12.97 -0.13 -12.37
N ALA A 62 11.71 -0.57 -12.25
CA ALA A 62 11.38 -1.94 -11.87
C ALA A 62 9.96 -2.31 -12.32
N ILE A 63 9.71 -3.60 -12.47
CA ILE A 63 8.36 -4.20 -12.52
C ILE A 63 8.28 -5.19 -11.36
N ILE A 64 7.25 -5.06 -10.54
CA ILE A 64 7.01 -5.93 -9.40
C ILE A 64 5.66 -6.60 -9.58
N VAL A 65 5.65 -7.92 -9.68
CA VAL A 65 4.43 -8.73 -9.64
C VAL A 65 4.19 -9.10 -8.20
N THR A 66 3.10 -8.63 -7.62
CA THR A 66 2.84 -8.82 -6.20
C THR A 66 2.16 -10.15 -5.92
N ILE A 67 2.36 -10.67 -4.71
CA ILE A 67 1.56 -11.79 -4.21
C ILE A 67 0.08 -11.42 -4.18
N PRO A 68 -0.83 -12.40 -4.21
CA PRO A 68 -2.26 -12.15 -4.10
C PRO A 68 -2.61 -11.34 -2.85
N PHE A 69 -3.65 -10.52 -2.99
CA PHE A 69 -4.23 -9.83 -1.85
C PHE A 69 -4.93 -10.83 -0.93
N LEU A 70 -4.93 -10.49 0.33
CA LEU A 70 -5.64 -11.28 1.32
C LEU A 70 -7.12 -10.98 1.29
N ASP A 71 -7.91 -11.99 1.53
CA ASP A 71 -9.34 -11.80 1.70
C ASP A 71 -9.65 -11.41 3.14
N LEU A 72 -10.11 -10.19 3.36
CA LEU A 72 -10.60 -9.73 4.65
C LEU A 72 -12.08 -10.08 4.90
N HIS A 73 -12.69 -10.86 4.01
CA HIS A 73 -14.04 -11.41 4.16
C HIS A 73 -15.10 -10.34 4.49
N GLY A 74 -15.03 -9.18 3.86
CA GLY A 74 -15.97 -8.08 4.08
C GLY A 74 -15.73 -7.30 5.37
N ALA A 75 -14.56 -7.44 6.01
CA ALA A 75 -14.24 -6.67 7.21
C ALA A 75 -14.34 -5.16 6.97
N LYS A 76 -14.72 -4.42 7.99
CA LYS A 76 -14.94 -2.99 7.93
C LYS A 76 -13.63 -2.22 8.04
N VAL A 77 -13.36 -1.38 7.04
CA VAL A 77 -12.11 -0.61 6.98
C VAL A 77 -12.37 0.89 7.00
N GLY A 78 -11.52 1.61 7.73
CA GLY A 78 -11.39 3.06 7.66
C GLY A 78 -10.19 3.46 6.80
N LEU A 79 -10.36 4.45 5.93
CA LEU A 79 -9.29 4.99 5.10
C LEU A 79 -8.77 6.30 5.69
N LEU A 80 -7.52 6.34 6.08
CA LEU A 80 -6.86 7.58 6.46
C LEU A 80 -6.06 8.13 5.29
N VAL A 81 -6.65 9.03 4.54
CA VAL A 81 -6.03 9.64 3.37
C VAL A 81 -5.06 10.74 3.80
N CYS A 82 -3.79 10.48 3.63
CA CYS A 82 -2.75 11.48 3.87
C CYS A 82 -2.24 12.06 2.54
N ALA A 83 -2.02 13.35 2.53
CA ALA A 83 -1.56 14.05 1.33
C ALA A 83 -0.06 13.82 1.00
N CYS A 84 0.64 13.04 1.82
CA CYS A 84 2.07 12.74 1.64
C CYS A 84 2.34 11.51 0.76
N GLY A 85 1.36 11.00 0.02
CA GLY A 85 1.57 9.88 -0.88
C GLY A 85 0.45 8.83 -0.93
N GLY A 86 -0.69 9.10 -0.30
CA GLY A 86 -1.86 8.23 -0.39
C GLY A 86 -3.04 8.95 -1.04
N GLY A 87 -3.46 8.52 -2.22
CA GLY A 87 -4.70 9.01 -2.83
C GLY A 87 -5.90 8.20 -2.38
N GLU A 88 -7.05 8.85 -2.16
CA GLU A 88 -8.31 8.17 -1.79
C GLU A 88 -8.68 7.07 -2.80
N ALA A 89 -8.59 7.37 -4.09
CA ALA A 89 -8.93 6.41 -5.14
C ALA A 89 -8.08 5.12 -5.04
N ARG A 90 -6.78 5.27 -4.80
CA ARG A 90 -5.88 4.14 -4.62
C ARG A 90 -6.22 3.32 -3.37
N MET A 91 -6.51 3.99 -2.25
CA MET A 91 -6.87 3.29 -1.02
C MET A 91 -8.21 2.54 -1.14
N ARG A 92 -9.18 3.10 -1.88
CA ARG A 92 -10.43 2.41 -2.18
C ARG A 92 -10.22 1.19 -3.07
N ASP A 93 -9.35 1.30 -4.08
CA ASP A 93 -8.97 0.17 -4.92
C ASP A 93 -8.31 -0.96 -4.10
N ILE A 94 -7.38 -0.59 -3.23
CA ILE A 94 -6.74 -1.54 -2.32
C ILE A 94 -7.77 -2.20 -1.38
N ALA A 95 -8.68 -1.43 -0.78
CA ALA A 95 -9.73 -1.99 0.07
C ALA A 95 -10.61 -2.99 -0.69
N LYS A 96 -10.95 -2.68 -1.95
CA LYS A 96 -11.69 -3.59 -2.82
C LYS A 96 -10.92 -4.88 -3.10
N LYS A 97 -9.62 -4.78 -3.37
CA LYS A 97 -8.74 -5.94 -3.61
C LYS A 97 -8.58 -6.82 -2.37
N TYR A 98 -8.63 -6.25 -1.18
CA TYR A 98 -8.70 -6.97 0.09
C TYR A 98 -10.10 -7.51 0.42
N ASN A 99 -11.10 -7.35 -0.45
CA ASN A 99 -12.50 -7.71 -0.19
C ASN A 99 -13.01 -7.10 1.14
N ALA A 100 -12.79 -5.80 1.32
CA ALA A 100 -13.15 -5.06 2.53
C ALA A 100 -14.22 -4.00 2.27
N GLU A 101 -15.08 -3.76 3.27
CA GLU A 101 -16.11 -2.72 3.24
C GLU A 101 -15.57 -1.39 3.79
N VAL A 102 -15.58 -0.33 2.98
CA VAL A 102 -15.15 1.00 3.42
C VAL A 102 -16.28 1.69 4.18
N VAL A 103 -16.13 1.80 5.51
CA VAL A 103 -17.14 2.42 6.39
C VAL A 103 -16.84 3.87 6.74
N SER A 104 -15.59 4.32 6.59
CA SER A 104 -15.20 5.70 6.87
C SER A 104 -14.01 6.12 6.05
N VAL A 105 -14.01 7.37 5.59
CA VAL A 105 -12.87 8.01 4.93
C VAL A 105 -12.60 9.31 5.64
N THR A 106 -11.39 9.45 6.16
CA THR A 106 -10.96 10.69 6.81
C THR A 106 -9.69 11.22 6.17
N PHE A 107 -9.58 12.54 6.14
CA PHE A 107 -8.39 13.19 5.59
C PHE A 107 -7.47 13.65 6.71
N CYS A 108 -6.19 13.53 6.47
CA CYS A 108 -5.16 14.08 7.34
C CYS A 108 -5.48 15.57 7.60
N LYS A 109 -5.27 16.00 8.84
CA LYS A 109 -5.51 17.40 9.26
C LYS A 109 -4.76 18.43 8.40
N GLN A 110 -3.60 18.04 7.87
CA GLN A 110 -2.76 18.91 7.02
C GLN A 110 -2.98 18.70 5.52
N ALA A 111 -3.96 17.90 5.12
CA ALA A 111 -4.28 17.66 3.72
C ALA A 111 -5.10 18.82 3.16
N ILE A 112 -4.44 19.74 2.49
CA ILE A 112 -5.07 20.89 1.84
C ILE A 112 -5.42 20.60 0.38
N GLU A 113 -6.52 21.13 -0.09
CA GLU A 113 -6.91 21.13 -1.48
C GLU A 113 -6.34 22.36 -2.18
N VAL A 114 -5.34 22.15 -3.03
CA VAL A 114 -4.66 23.25 -3.75
C VAL A 114 -5.48 23.71 -4.95
N LYS A 115 -6.19 22.79 -5.60
CA LYS A 115 -7.11 23.06 -6.72
C LYS A 115 -8.31 22.13 -6.60
N PRO A 116 -9.52 22.58 -6.96
CA PRO A 116 -10.70 21.73 -6.96
C PRO A 116 -10.48 20.46 -7.78
N GLY A 117 -10.75 19.29 -7.18
CA GLY A 117 -10.60 17.99 -7.82
C GLY A 117 -9.17 17.47 -7.98
N ALA A 118 -8.14 18.25 -7.63
CA ALA A 118 -6.76 17.78 -7.64
C ALA A 118 -6.41 16.98 -6.37
N PRO A 119 -5.39 16.12 -6.44
CA PRO A 119 -4.88 15.45 -5.25
C PRO A 119 -4.49 16.46 -4.17
N ARG A 120 -4.89 16.18 -2.93
CA ARG A 120 -4.52 17.01 -1.78
C ARG A 120 -3.02 17.01 -1.57
N LYS A 121 -2.49 18.11 -1.06
CA LYS A 121 -1.08 18.23 -0.69
C LYS A 121 -0.95 18.40 0.82
N CYS A 122 0.15 17.91 1.38
CA CYS A 122 0.47 18.15 2.78
C CYS A 122 0.99 19.58 2.94
N GLU A 123 0.39 20.34 3.87
CA GLU A 123 0.82 21.70 4.18
C GLU A 123 2.19 21.73 4.87
N ASN A 124 2.50 20.70 5.64
CA ASN A 124 3.75 20.65 6.42
C ASN A 124 4.33 19.22 6.42
N PRO A 125 4.94 18.79 5.30
CA PRO A 125 5.51 17.45 5.18
C PRO A 125 6.59 17.18 6.25
N GLY A 126 6.56 15.98 6.84
CA GLY A 126 7.53 15.56 7.85
C GLY A 126 7.24 16.05 9.28
N ASN A 127 6.25 16.90 9.45
CA ASN A 127 5.84 17.39 10.78
C ASN A 127 4.34 17.11 11.01
N CYS A 128 4.03 15.86 11.32
CA CYS A 128 2.66 15.45 11.55
C CYS A 128 2.20 15.77 12.98
N PRO A 129 1.08 16.51 13.16
CA PRO A 129 0.56 16.82 14.49
C PRO A 129 -0.15 15.64 15.16
N GLY A 130 -0.08 14.45 14.54
CA GLY A 130 -0.82 13.28 14.98
C GLY A 130 -2.22 13.18 14.36
N GLN A 131 -2.73 11.96 14.31
CA GLN A 131 -4.02 11.63 13.68
C GLN A 131 -4.99 10.93 14.63
N ILE A 132 -4.74 10.99 15.94
CA ILE A 132 -5.52 10.25 16.95
C ILE A 132 -7.03 10.51 16.83
N ALA A 133 -7.42 11.79 16.64
CA ALA A 133 -8.82 12.17 16.51
C ALA A 133 -9.47 11.51 15.28
N LYS A 134 -8.72 11.42 14.16
CA LYS A 134 -9.20 10.78 12.92
C LYS A 134 -9.31 9.27 13.07
N VAL A 135 -8.35 8.65 13.73
CA VAL A 135 -8.41 7.21 14.05
C VAL A 135 -9.61 6.90 14.95
N LEU A 136 -9.87 7.73 15.95
CA LEU A 136 -11.03 7.58 16.83
C LEU A 136 -12.36 7.73 16.07
N GLU A 137 -12.44 8.67 15.14
CA GLU A 137 -13.59 8.87 14.27
C GLU A 137 -13.89 7.59 13.46
N MET A 138 -12.88 7.00 12.84
CA MET A 138 -13.02 5.74 12.08
C MET A 138 -13.39 4.57 12.99
N LYS A 139 -12.82 4.48 14.20
CA LYS A 139 -13.24 3.47 15.18
C LYS A 139 -14.71 3.59 15.58
N ARG A 140 -15.19 4.82 15.79
CA ARG A 140 -16.60 5.07 16.09
C ARG A 140 -17.52 4.74 14.92
N ALA A 141 -17.03 4.85 13.67
CA ALA A 141 -17.75 4.41 12.48
C ALA A 141 -17.77 2.87 12.32
N GLY A 142 -17.15 2.13 13.23
CA GLY A 142 -17.16 0.68 13.23
C GLY A 142 -16.03 0.03 12.45
N ALA A 143 -14.98 0.77 12.10
CA ALA A 143 -13.83 0.18 11.44
C ALA A 143 -13.12 -0.83 12.34
N GLU A 144 -12.72 -1.95 11.76
CA GLU A 144 -11.90 -3.00 12.35
C GLU A 144 -10.45 -2.88 11.90
N TYR A 145 -10.27 -2.40 10.67
CA TYR A 145 -8.97 -2.15 10.06
C TYR A 145 -8.84 -0.68 9.65
N LEU A 146 -7.61 -0.21 9.59
CA LEU A 146 -7.26 1.08 8.99
C LEU A 146 -6.35 0.85 7.79
N ILE A 147 -6.67 1.46 6.67
CA ILE A 147 -5.73 1.58 5.55
C ILE A 147 -5.11 2.97 5.60
N ILE A 148 -3.79 3.03 5.63
CA ILE A 148 -3.02 4.26 5.77
C ILE A 148 -2.09 4.48 4.58
N GLY A 149 -1.71 5.72 4.36
CA GLY A 149 -0.78 6.11 3.29
C GLY A 149 0.67 6.26 3.77
N ASN A 150 1.46 6.93 3.03
CA ASN A 150 2.90 6.77 2.85
C ASN A 150 3.83 7.61 3.74
N CYS A 151 3.39 8.28 4.77
CA CYS A 151 4.30 9.02 5.64
C CYS A 151 4.74 8.15 6.82
N SER A 152 6.05 7.89 6.96
CA SER A 152 6.59 7.04 8.03
C SER A 152 6.26 7.55 9.43
N ASP A 153 6.38 8.85 9.68
CA ASP A 153 6.09 9.44 10.99
C ASP A 153 4.61 9.35 11.34
N CYS A 154 3.76 9.68 10.38
CA CYS A 154 2.32 9.58 10.51
C CYS A 154 1.89 8.12 10.67
N SER A 155 2.47 7.23 9.89
CA SER A 155 2.19 5.80 9.95
C SER A 155 2.54 5.21 11.31
N ASN A 156 3.70 5.52 11.85
CA ASN A 156 4.10 5.06 13.17
C ASN A 156 3.15 5.55 14.26
N THR A 157 2.76 6.83 14.22
CA THR A 157 1.81 7.40 15.18
C THR A 157 0.43 6.73 15.07
N VAL A 158 -0.07 6.55 13.85
CA VAL A 158 -1.38 5.92 13.60
C VAL A 158 -1.36 4.45 13.99
N VAL A 159 -0.31 3.71 13.63
CA VAL A 159 -0.15 2.31 14.03
C VAL A 159 -0.15 2.19 15.54
N THR A 160 0.67 2.96 16.23
CA THR A 160 0.74 2.93 17.70
C THR A 160 -0.61 3.27 18.35
N CYS A 161 -1.27 4.33 17.89
CA CYS A 161 -2.57 4.73 18.46
C CYS A 161 -3.69 3.78 18.08
N GLY A 162 -3.73 3.33 16.82
CA GLY A 162 -4.76 2.44 16.31
C GLY A 162 -4.71 1.08 16.95
N THR A 163 -3.53 0.46 16.99
CA THR A 163 -3.35 -0.90 17.49
C THR A 163 -3.32 -0.98 19.01
N LEU A 164 -2.43 -0.21 19.67
CA LEU A 164 -2.24 -0.34 21.11
C LEU A 164 -3.37 0.24 21.95
N LYS A 165 -4.00 1.32 21.47
CA LYS A 165 -5.03 2.03 22.25
C LYS A 165 -6.45 1.72 21.82
N MET A 166 -6.67 1.39 20.56
CA MET A 166 -8.02 1.24 20.00
C MET A 166 -8.31 -0.16 19.48
N GLY A 167 -7.33 -1.06 19.47
CA GLY A 167 -7.47 -2.43 19.01
C GLY A 167 -7.83 -2.53 17.52
N LEU A 168 -7.33 -1.60 16.69
CA LEU A 168 -7.50 -1.62 15.25
C LEU A 168 -6.30 -2.28 14.58
N LYS A 169 -6.53 -3.06 13.56
CA LYS A 169 -5.47 -3.58 12.70
C LYS A 169 -5.13 -2.53 11.63
N VAL A 170 -3.84 -2.36 11.34
CA VAL A 170 -3.40 -1.31 10.41
C VAL A 170 -2.72 -1.92 9.20
N ILE A 171 -3.19 -1.55 8.01
CA ILE A 171 -2.65 -1.95 6.72
C ILE A 171 -2.07 -0.69 6.06
N HIS A 172 -0.83 -0.76 5.63
CA HIS A 172 -0.25 0.27 4.78
C HIS A 172 -0.56 -0.02 3.30
N GLN A 173 -0.79 1.03 2.51
CA GLN A 173 -1.14 0.87 1.09
C GLN A 173 -0.10 0.14 0.24
N THR A 174 1.13 -0.04 0.75
CA THR A 174 2.20 -0.78 0.05
C THR A 174 2.51 -2.12 0.71
N ASP A 175 1.73 -2.56 1.69
CA ASP A 175 2.05 -3.78 2.45
C ASP A 175 2.16 -5.03 1.59
N HIS A 176 1.26 -5.20 0.63
CA HIS A 176 1.30 -6.32 -0.32
C HIS A 176 2.59 -6.31 -1.15
N VAL A 177 3.06 -5.12 -1.58
CA VAL A 177 4.33 -4.97 -2.30
C VAL A 177 5.51 -5.29 -1.40
N MET A 178 5.50 -4.74 -0.16
CA MET A 178 6.59 -4.98 0.79
C MET A 178 6.70 -6.45 1.18
N ARG A 179 5.57 -7.13 1.32
CA ARG A 179 5.54 -8.57 1.58
C ARG A 179 6.08 -9.37 0.42
N THR A 180 5.74 -8.99 -0.81
CA THR A 180 6.25 -9.62 -2.02
C THR A 180 7.77 -9.60 -2.08
N ILE A 181 8.40 -8.49 -1.71
CA ILE A 181 9.86 -8.33 -1.76
C ILE A 181 10.56 -8.68 -0.44
N HIS A 182 9.84 -9.27 0.53
CA HIS A 182 10.32 -9.58 1.88
C HIS A 182 11.04 -8.42 2.57
N HIS A 183 10.61 -7.19 2.29
CA HIS A 183 11.17 -6.02 2.93
C HIS A 183 10.70 -5.93 4.38
N PRO A 184 11.60 -5.76 5.36
CA PRO A 184 11.20 -5.53 6.74
C PRO A 184 10.41 -4.22 6.81
N LEU A 185 9.12 -4.30 7.09
CA LEU A 185 8.25 -3.15 7.15
C LEU A 185 8.57 -2.31 8.38
N TYR A 186 8.55 -0.98 8.22
CA TYR A 186 8.75 -0.05 9.34
C TYR A 186 7.78 -0.32 10.51
N ARG A 187 6.60 -0.88 10.26
CA ARG A 187 5.67 -1.30 11.32
C ARG A 187 6.26 -2.35 12.26
N HIS A 188 7.23 -3.15 11.83
CA HIS A 188 7.98 -4.05 12.70
C HIS A 188 8.82 -3.32 13.75
N LEU A 189 9.09 -2.04 13.54
CA LEU A 189 9.87 -1.23 14.46
C LEU A 189 9.06 -0.70 15.64
N THR A 190 7.73 -0.63 15.50
CA THR A 190 6.85 0.08 16.43
C THR A 190 5.70 -0.74 16.96
N ILE A 191 5.54 -1.97 16.48
CA ILE A 191 4.33 -2.74 16.67
C ILE A 191 4.44 -3.70 17.84
N SER A 192 3.36 -3.74 18.62
CA SER A 192 3.12 -4.82 19.54
C SER A 192 3.11 -6.16 18.81
N LYS A 193 3.62 -7.19 19.45
CA LYS A 193 3.63 -8.58 18.93
C LYS A 193 2.27 -9.05 18.38
N THR A 194 1.19 -8.43 18.80
CA THR A 194 -0.17 -8.74 18.38
C THR A 194 -0.44 -8.43 16.89
N VAL A 195 0.17 -7.39 16.35
CA VAL A 195 0.00 -7.03 14.92
C VAL A 195 0.90 -7.89 14.06
N ASP A 196 2.09 -8.22 14.52
CA ASP A 196 2.98 -9.14 13.81
C ASP A 196 2.37 -10.54 13.68
N GLN A 197 1.64 -11.00 14.71
CA GLN A 197 0.94 -12.28 14.66
C GLN A 197 -0.19 -12.29 13.62
N ASP A 198 -0.95 -11.19 13.55
CA ASP A 198 -2.08 -11.09 12.62
C ASP A 198 -1.67 -10.88 11.16
N LEU A 199 -0.43 -10.46 10.92
CA LEU A 199 0.09 -10.19 9.58
C LEU A 199 1.18 -11.18 9.15
N SER A 200 1.64 -12.05 10.04
CA SER A 200 2.62 -13.09 9.72
C SER A 200 1.97 -14.34 9.10
N GLU A 201 0.66 -14.49 9.24
CA GLU A 201 -0.13 -15.50 8.54
C GLU A 201 -0.46 -15.09 7.09
N PHE A 202 0.02 -13.93 6.74
CA PHE A 202 -0.19 -13.36 5.44
C PHE A 202 1.16 -13.33 4.67
#